data_af1221bb1aa8612e789b74c4790de531
#
_entry.id   af1221bb1aa8612e789b74c4790de531
#
_cell.length_a   1.000
_cell.length_b   1.000
_cell.length_c   1.000
_cell.angle_alpha   90.00
_cell.angle_beta   90.00
_cell.angle_gamma   90.00
#
_symmetry.space_group_name_H-M   'P 1'
#
loop_
_entity.id
_entity.type
_entity.pdbx_description
1 polymer ?
#
loop_
_entity_poly.entity_id
_entity_poly.type
_entity_poly.pdbx_seq_one_letter_code
_entity_poly.pdbx_strand_id
1 'polypeptide(L)'
;MSKTPPACSVDSLDQHAMGIPCGDVAIAGSSLTLQVPAVHGKLTADVSADGTSLRATWTQGGPEIPLVLTRQTSAIEPPKPAVDAAMPPVSLANLKDVLDKDMAAALASGELAPGTDAGVTIGVVQHGARRVLTYGTTRPDSLFEIGSITKTFTGLILAQMVEQKKVRLDEPVRALLPAGTVAAPSSGAEITLLDLSAQRSGLPRLPDNFHPADPANPYVDYDKKLLYAFLASHGVAEPAKPGFGYSNLGVGLLGQALSERAGMTYEALVRKQVTGPLGMHDTVITVPAALRSRFVQGHDADHKPVPAWDQNALAGAGAIRSTAADMLTYLDAQLHPERLPPAARATAEGSTLAAAITASHVIQGESLHGMHIALNWMRIDETGSFWHNGGTAGQTAFALFNPDGDYGVVILCNASPGDRMFADDVGAHVAQRLSGRPAISLGPLTQ
;
A
#
# COMPACT_ATOMS: atom_id res chain seq x y z
N MET A 1 -32.69 26.47 19.63
CA MET A 1 -31.41 26.59 18.93
C MET A 1 -30.95 25.17 18.57
N SER A 2 -31.11 24.75 17.31
CA SER A 2 -30.61 23.46 16.81
C SER A 2 -29.09 23.56 16.80
N LYS A 3 -28.41 22.89 17.74
CA LYS A 3 -26.94 22.71 17.70
C LYS A 3 -26.63 21.59 16.71
N THR A 4 -26.49 21.93 15.45
CA THR A 4 -25.79 21.05 14.54
C THR A 4 -24.36 20.93 15.08
N PRO A 5 -23.82 19.73 15.35
CA PRO A 5 -22.42 19.59 15.75
C PRO A 5 -21.54 20.22 14.66
N PRO A 6 -20.45 20.91 15.01
CA PRO A 6 -19.56 21.49 14.02
C PRO A 6 -19.06 20.38 13.10
N ALA A 7 -19.10 20.62 11.79
CA ALA A 7 -18.49 19.73 10.82
C ALA A 7 -17.01 19.63 11.13
N CYS A 8 -16.49 18.42 11.25
CA CYS A 8 -15.10 18.13 11.57
C CYS A 8 -14.55 17.14 10.54
N SER A 9 -13.36 17.44 10.04
CA SER A 9 -12.53 16.51 9.30
C SER A 9 -11.10 16.60 9.78
N VAL A 10 -10.34 15.53 9.58
CA VAL A 10 -8.90 15.48 9.82
C VAL A 10 -8.22 15.25 8.47
N ASP A 11 -7.17 16.01 8.24
CA ASP A 11 -6.29 15.85 7.10
C ASP A 11 -4.95 15.28 7.57
N SER A 12 -4.50 14.19 6.95
CA SER A 12 -3.15 13.67 7.14
C SER A 12 -2.31 14.11 5.94
N LEU A 13 -1.53 15.17 6.10
CA LEU A 13 -0.70 15.72 5.01
C LEU A 13 0.35 14.70 4.57
N ASP A 14 0.99 14.02 5.52
CA ASP A 14 2.02 13.01 5.26
C ASP A 14 1.49 11.77 4.51
N GLN A 15 0.18 11.53 4.58
CA GLN A 15 -0.47 10.40 3.91
C GLN A 15 -1.34 10.84 2.72
N HIS A 16 -1.36 12.14 2.39
CA HIS A 16 -2.23 12.76 1.38
C HIS A 16 -3.71 12.37 1.52
N ALA A 17 -4.13 12.11 2.75
CA ALA A 17 -5.50 11.74 3.08
C ALA A 17 -6.24 12.95 3.66
N MET A 18 -7.06 13.57 2.82
CA MET A 18 -7.76 14.81 3.11
C MET A 18 -9.25 14.57 3.40
N GLY A 19 -9.83 15.43 4.23
CA GLY A 19 -11.27 15.44 4.48
C GLY A 19 -11.79 14.18 5.19
N ILE A 20 -10.94 13.49 5.96
CA ILE A 20 -11.34 12.29 6.71
C ILE A 20 -12.38 12.70 7.75
N PRO A 21 -13.64 12.24 7.67
CA PRO A 21 -14.68 12.69 8.57
C PRO A 21 -14.38 12.31 10.03
N CYS A 22 -14.56 13.28 10.94
CA CYS A 22 -14.60 12.96 12.36
C CYS A 22 -15.94 12.29 12.72
N GLY A 23 -15.87 11.38 13.69
CA GLY A 23 -17.04 10.86 14.39
C GLY A 23 -17.40 11.76 15.58
N ASP A 24 -17.42 11.15 16.76
CA ASP A 24 -17.78 11.88 17.97
C ASP A 24 -16.73 12.92 18.34
N VAL A 25 -17.18 14.15 18.50
CA VAL A 25 -16.37 15.28 19.02
C VAL A 25 -16.92 15.66 20.39
N ALA A 26 -16.10 15.54 21.43
CA ALA A 26 -16.44 15.93 22.79
C ALA A 26 -15.52 17.03 23.28
N ILE A 27 -16.10 18.09 23.85
CA ILE A 27 -15.38 19.21 24.46
C ILE A 27 -15.82 19.32 25.92
N ALA A 28 -14.86 19.26 26.84
CA ALA A 28 -15.09 19.40 28.27
C ALA A 28 -14.06 20.37 28.87
N GLY A 29 -14.49 21.62 29.13
CA GLY A 29 -13.57 22.66 29.55
C GLY A 29 -12.53 22.99 28.48
N SER A 30 -11.24 22.81 28.79
CA SER A 30 -10.15 22.96 27.85
C SER A 30 -9.81 21.66 27.09
N SER A 31 -10.41 20.53 27.44
CA SER A 31 -10.09 19.26 26.82
C SER A 31 -10.98 18.97 25.63
N LEU A 32 -10.38 18.51 24.54
CA LEU A 32 -11.00 18.06 23.30
C LEU A 32 -10.71 16.57 23.09
N THR A 33 -11.75 15.83 22.78
CA THR A 33 -11.61 14.44 22.30
C THR A 33 -12.34 14.32 20.96
N LEU A 34 -11.69 13.65 20.01
CA LEU A 34 -12.18 13.50 18.66
C LEU A 34 -11.88 12.07 18.19
N GLN A 35 -12.90 11.41 17.64
CA GLN A 35 -12.75 10.11 16.99
C GLN A 35 -12.66 10.30 15.47
N VAL A 36 -11.84 9.50 14.80
CA VAL A 36 -11.75 9.44 13.34
C VAL A 36 -11.97 7.98 12.89
N PRO A 37 -13.24 7.56 12.78
CA PRO A 37 -13.59 6.14 12.60
C PRO A 37 -12.97 5.52 11.35
N ALA A 38 -12.88 6.26 10.25
CA ALA A 38 -12.35 5.77 8.98
C ALA A 38 -10.90 5.26 9.06
N VAL A 39 -10.14 5.74 10.06
CA VAL A 39 -8.74 5.34 10.29
C VAL A 39 -8.54 4.72 11.66
N HIS A 40 -9.63 4.41 12.39
CA HIS A 40 -9.60 3.97 13.79
C HIS A 40 -8.74 4.87 14.68
N GLY A 41 -8.74 6.17 14.35
CA GLY A 41 -7.93 7.18 15.01
C GLY A 41 -8.70 7.87 16.14
N LYS A 42 -7.95 8.29 17.18
CA LYS A 42 -8.45 9.12 18.27
C LYS A 42 -7.45 10.22 18.54
N LEU A 43 -7.93 11.44 18.67
CA LEU A 43 -7.15 12.58 19.14
C LEU A 43 -7.69 13.00 20.50
N THR A 44 -6.81 13.14 21.49
CA THR A 44 -7.08 13.80 22.75
C THR A 44 -6.20 15.04 22.86
N ALA A 45 -6.75 16.18 23.23
CA ALA A 45 -6.00 17.43 23.25
C ALA A 45 -6.44 18.36 24.37
N ASP A 46 -5.51 19.20 24.82
CA ASP A 46 -5.78 20.32 25.70
C ASP A 46 -5.56 21.63 24.94
N VAL A 47 -6.56 22.51 24.98
CA VAL A 47 -6.53 23.82 24.37
C VAL A 47 -5.67 24.74 25.25
N SER A 48 -4.74 25.50 24.68
CA SER A 48 -3.96 26.52 25.39
C SER A 48 -4.87 27.61 25.93
N ALA A 49 -4.44 28.28 27.01
CA ALA A 49 -5.24 29.31 27.70
C ALA A 49 -5.65 30.49 26.78
N ASP A 50 -4.84 30.77 25.77
CA ASP A 50 -5.08 31.81 24.76
C ASP A 50 -5.88 31.32 23.55
N GLY A 51 -6.20 30.01 23.50
CA GLY A 51 -6.96 29.37 22.40
C GLY A 51 -6.22 29.31 21.08
N THR A 52 -4.90 29.46 21.06
CA THR A 52 -4.09 29.49 19.81
C THR A 52 -3.47 28.17 19.46
N SER A 53 -3.40 27.23 20.40
CA SER A 53 -2.80 25.92 20.15
C SER A 53 -3.50 24.79 20.90
N LEU A 54 -3.29 23.56 20.41
CA LEU A 54 -3.67 22.32 21.05
C LEU A 54 -2.41 21.48 21.33
N ARG A 55 -2.26 21.04 22.57
CA ARG A 55 -1.36 19.92 22.87
C ARG A 55 -2.16 18.65 22.77
N ALA A 56 -1.82 17.83 21.78
CA ALA A 56 -2.63 16.69 21.43
C ALA A 56 -1.81 15.39 21.49
N THR A 57 -2.52 14.30 21.66
CA THR A 57 -2.02 12.94 21.49
C THR A 57 -2.90 12.23 20.45
N TRP A 58 -2.30 11.74 19.40
CA TRP A 58 -2.95 10.92 18.40
C TRP A 58 -2.68 9.44 18.67
N THR A 59 -3.74 8.64 18.61
CA THR A 59 -3.66 7.17 18.71
C THR A 59 -4.38 6.52 17.53
N GLN A 60 -3.73 5.52 16.89
CA GLN A 60 -4.27 4.83 15.72
C GLN A 60 -3.83 3.36 15.72
N GLY A 61 -4.14 2.62 16.80
CA GLY A 61 -3.74 1.20 16.91
C GLY A 61 -2.22 1.01 16.91
N GLY A 62 -1.49 1.82 17.66
CA GLY A 62 -0.04 1.82 17.77
C GLY A 62 0.43 2.76 18.89
N PRO A 63 1.72 3.13 18.92
CA PRO A 63 2.24 4.09 19.88
C PRO A 63 1.48 5.41 19.86
N GLU A 64 1.38 6.05 21.01
CA GLU A 64 0.84 7.41 21.11
C GLU A 64 1.79 8.41 20.43
N ILE A 65 1.23 9.25 19.56
CA ILE A 65 1.99 10.28 18.83
C ILE A 65 1.66 11.63 19.44
N PRO A 66 2.61 12.31 20.13
CA PRO A 66 2.41 13.64 20.62
C PRO A 66 2.40 14.66 19.47
N LEU A 67 1.42 15.56 19.47
CA LEU A 67 1.26 16.60 18.46
C LEU A 67 1.09 17.98 19.12
N VAL A 68 1.57 19.01 18.44
CA VAL A 68 1.23 20.40 18.75
C VAL A 68 0.55 20.99 17.52
N LEU A 69 -0.74 21.27 17.64
CA LEU A 69 -1.52 21.86 16.57
C LEU A 69 -1.71 23.36 16.84
N THR A 70 -1.44 24.20 15.85
CA THR A 70 -1.61 25.65 15.96
C THR A 70 -2.87 26.07 15.22
N ARG A 71 -3.68 26.94 15.86
CA ARG A 71 -4.88 27.48 15.25
C ARG A 71 -4.53 28.33 14.03
N GLN A 72 -5.15 28.00 12.90
CA GLN A 72 -5.06 28.78 11.68
C GLN A 72 -6.34 29.57 11.44
N THR A 73 -6.24 30.71 10.78
CA THR A 73 -7.38 31.56 10.40
C THR A 73 -8.00 31.19 9.05
N SER A 74 -7.27 30.40 8.27
CA SER A 74 -7.72 29.82 7.00
C SER A 74 -7.36 28.34 6.96
N ALA A 75 -8.08 27.55 6.16
CA ALA A 75 -7.68 26.19 5.90
C ALA A 75 -6.28 26.18 5.26
N ILE A 76 -5.39 25.33 5.78
CA ILE A 76 -4.12 25.05 5.10
C ILE A 76 -4.46 24.08 3.97
N GLU A 77 -4.39 24.56 2.73
CA GLU A 77 -4.37 23.62 1.62
C GLU A 77 -2.97 22.99 1.56
N PRO A 78 -2.89 21.66 1.45
CA PRO A 78 -1.60 21.03 1.24
C PRO A 78 -0.99 21.57 -0.06
N PRO A 79 0.33 21.75 -0.10
CA PRO A 79 0.99 22.15 -1.32
C PRO A 79 0.66 21.12 -2.41
N LYS A 80 0.21 21.59 -3.55
CA LYS A 80 -0.15 20.74 -4.70
C LYS A 80 0.97 20.80 -5.73
N PRO A 81 1.32 19.68 -6.38
CA PRO A 81 2.23 19.74 -7.50
C PRO A 81 1.61 20.59 -8.63
N ALA A 82 2.41 21.41 -9.28
CA ALA A 82 1.99 22.08 -10.50
C ALA A 82 1.61 21.02 -11.57
N VAL A 83 0.85 21.45 -12.57
CA VAL A 83 0.42 20.54 -13.64
C VAL A 83 1.06 21.01 -14.95
N ASP A 84 1.87 20.14 -15.54
CA ASP A 84 2.47 20.35 -16.85
C ASP A 84 1.41 20.18 -17.96
N ALA A 85 1.56 20.93 -19.04
CA ALA A 85 0.64 20.86 -20.17
C ALA A 85 0.54 19.42 -20.75
N ALA A 86 -0.63 19.08 -21.26
CA ALA A 86 -0.83 17.86 -22.02
C ALA A 86 0.08 17.86 -23.27
N MET A 87 0.57 16.68 -23.61
CA MET A 87 1.31 16.42 -24.86
C MET A 87 0.78 15.13 -25.49
N PRO A 88 1.05 14.87 -26.78
CA PRO A 88 0.68 13.58 -27.36
C PRO A 88 1.19 12.39 -26.55
N PRO A 89 0.46 11.26 -26.52
CA PRO A 89 0.89 10.06 -25.80
C PRO A 89 2.35 9.70 -26.11
N VAL A 90 3.14 9.51 -25.05
CA VAL A 90 4.57 9.24 -25.17
C VAL A 90 4.77 7.72 -25.40
N SER A 91 5.46 7.38 -26.48
CA SER A 91 5.86 5.99 -26.71
C SER A 91 7.07 5.60 -25.87
N LEU A 92 7.27 4.31 -25.62
CA LEU A 92 8.47 3.80 -24.92
C LEU A 92 9.78 4.26 -25.57
N ALA A 93 9.83 4.43 -26.89
CA ALA A 93 11.02 4.89 -27.60
C ALA A 93 11.45 6.29 -27.15
N ASN A 94 10.47 7.18 -26.93
CA ASN A 94 10.69 8.58 -26.58
C ASN A 94 10.65 8.83 -25.07
N LEU A 95 10.27 7.83 -24.28
CA LEU A 95 9.99 7.98 -22.84
C LEU A 95 11.21 8.54 -22.08
N LYS A 96 12.42 8.05 -22.41
CA LYS A 96 13.63 8.53 -21.74
C LYS A 96 13.86 10.01 -21.97
N ASP A 97 13.74 10.49 -23.20
CA ASP A 97 14.02 11.89 -23.56
C ASP A 97 13.01 12.86 -22.92
N VAL A 98 11.78 12.39 -22.71
CA VAL A 98 10.75 13.16 -21.99
C VAL A 98 11.06 13.16 -20.50
N LEU A 99 11.28 11.98 -19.89
CA LEU A 99 11.52 11.89 -18.45
C LEU A 99 12.85 12.51 -18.02
N ASP A 100 13.89 12.54 -18.85
CA ASP A 100 15.14 13.25 -18.55
C ASP A 100 14.91 14.77 -18.34
N LYS A 101 13.92 15.34 -19.04
CA LYS A 101 13.53 16.75 -18.89
C LYS A 101 12.63 16.93 -17.67
N ASP A 102 11.62 16.06 -17.53
CA ASP A 102 10.62 16.17 -16.48
C ASP A 102 11.21 15.90 -15.08
N MET A 103 12.24 15.04 -14.98
CA MET A 103 12.98 14.74 -13.75
C MET A 103 14.08 15.77 -13.40
N ALA A 104 14.41 16.70 -14.29
CA ALA A 104 15.55 17.60 -14.10
C ALA A 104 15.47 18.43 -12.81
N ALA A 105 14.29 18.91 -12.43
CA ALA A 105 14.10 19.69 -11.20
C ALA A 105 14.27 18.82 -9.93
N ALA A 106 13.72 17.60 -9.93
CA ALA A 106 13.89 16.66 -8.81
C ALA A 106 15.36 16.27 -8.61
N LEU A 107 16.14 16.15 -9.69
CA LEU A 107 17.56 15.86 -9.65
C LEU A 107 18.42 17.06 -9.23
N ALA A 108 17.97 18.28 -9.51
CA ALA A 108 18.76 19.48 -9.20
C ALA A 108 18.61 19.93 -7.75
N SER A 109 17.40 19.88 -7.20
CA SER A 109 17.09 20.48 -5.89
C SER A 109 15.91 19.82 -5.15
N GLY A 110 15.40 18.68 -5.66
CA GLY A 110 14.30 17.93 -5.06
C GLY A 110 14.76 16.66 -4.35
N GLU A 111 13.91 15.68 -4.34
CA GLU A 111 14.06 14.41 -3.60
C GLU A 111 15.29 13.59 -4.06
N LEU A 112 15.75 13.78 -5.30
CA LEU A 112 16.90 13.10 -5.88
C LEU A 112 18.12 14.01 -6.00
N ALA A 113 18.16 15.14 -5.28
CA ALA A 113 19.26 16.09 -5.34
C ALA A 113 20.59 15.45 -4.88
N PRO A 114 21.76 15.99 -5.34
CA PRO A 114 23.05 15.50 -4.88
C PRO A 114 23.18 15.56 -3.34
N GLY A 115 23.61 14.45 -2.73
CA GLY A 115 23.76 14.33 -1.29
C GLY A 115 22.57 13.74 -0.53
N THR A 116 21.45 13.48 -1.21
CA THR A 116 20.31 12.77 -0.60
C THR A 116 20.50 11.26 -0.55
N ASP A 117 21.47 10.71 -1.32
CA ASP A 117 21.65 9.28 -1.58
C ASP A 117 20.39 8.56 -2.07
N ALA A 118 19.38 9.34 -2.47
CA ALA A 118 18.13 8.84 -3.02
C ALA A 118 18.27 8.48 -4.50
N GLY A 119 17.41 7.59 -4.94
CA GLY A 119 17.29 7.21 -6.33
C GLY A 119 15.95 6.55 -6.61
N VAL A 120 15.54 6.58 -7.87
CA VAL A 120 14.30 6.00 -8.35
C VAL A 120 14.54 5.12 -9.55
N THR A 121 13.90 3.97 -9.57
CA THR A 121 13.83 3.06 -10.71
C THR A 121 12.42 3.07 -11.26
N ILE A 122 12.26 3.44 -12.52
CA ILE A 122 11.00 3.56 -13.26
C ILE A 122 10.93 2.41 -14.25
N GLY A 123 9.98 1.51 -14.08
CA GLY A 123 9.68 0.46 -15.03
C GLY A 123 8.38 0.76 -15.78
N VAL A 124 8.37 0.57 -17.10
CA VAL A 124 7.17 0.69 -17.93
C VAL A 124 7.05 -0.52 -18.84
N VAL A 125 5.87 -1.10 -18.90
CA VAL A 125 5.44 -2.01 -19.96
C VAL A 125 4.34 -1.32 -20.76
N GLN A 126 4.44 -1.35 -22.09
CA GLN A 126 3.46 -0.76 -23.00
C GLN A 126 3.39 -1.63 -24.27
N HIS A 127 2.19 -2.12 -24.59
CA HIS A 127 1.98 -3.01 -25.75
C HIS A 127 2.94 -4.22 -25.77
N GLY A 128 3.24 -4.76 -24.58
CA GLY A 128 4.16 -5.89 -24.39
C GLY A 128 5.65 -5.54 -24.45
N ALA A 129 6.03 -4.32 -24.87
CA ALA A 129 7.43 -3.86 -24.78
C ALA A 129 7.72 -3.33 -23.39
N ARG A 130 8.96 -3.46 -22.91
CA ARG A 130 9.37 -3.08 -21.56
C ARG A 130 10.55 -2.11 -21.58
N ARG A 131 10.57 -1.18 -20.63
CA ARG A 131 11.69 -0.27 -20.41
C ARG A 131 11.91 -0.05 -18.92
N VAL A 132 13.17 0.01 -18.51
CA VAL A 132 13.58 0.39 -17.16
C VAL A 132 14.50 1.60 -17.26
N LEU A 133 14.21 2.64 -16.51
CA LEU A 133 15.01 3.88 -16.39
C LEU A 133 15.37 4.06 -14.91
N THR A 134 16.52 4.69 -14.66
CA THR A 134 16.99 4.97 -13.30
C THR A 134 17.46 6.40 -13.18
N TYR A 135 17.19 7.02 -12.05
CA TYR A 135 17.67 8.36 -11.70
C TYR A 135 18.20 8.34 -10.27
N GLY A 136 19.21 9.18 -9.99
CA GLY A 136 19.89 9.18 -8.69
C GLY A 136 20.81 7.97 -8.52
N THR A 137 20.77 7.34 -7.33
CA THR A 137 21.75 6.32 -6.91
C THR A 137 21.36 4.87 -7.26
N THR A 138 20.16 4.64 -7.78
CA THR A 138 19.67 3.28 -8.07
C THR A 138 20.18 2.74 -9.41
N ARG A 139 20.12 1.41 -9.56
CA ARG A 139 20.50 0.66 -10.78
C ARG A 139 19.29 -0.09 -11.34
N PRO A 140 19.28 -0.45 -12.63
CA PRO A 140 18.16 -1.17 -13.25
C PRO A 140 17.83 -2.51 -12.58
N ASP A 141 18.81 -3.13 -11.94
CA ASP A 141 18.73 -4.42 -11.24
C ASP A 141 18.60 -4.28 -9.71
N SER A 142 18.44 -3.06 -9.19
CA SER A 142 18.26 -2.79 -7.77
C SER A 142 17.04 -3.52 -7.21
N LEU A 143 17.20 -4.06 -6.01
CA LEU A 143 16.15 -4.74 -5.24
C LEU A 143 15.60 -3.79 -4.18
N PHE A 144 14.28 -3.69 -4.08
CA PHE A 144 13.59 -2.77 -3.19
C PHE A 144 12.55 -3.47 -2.33
N GLU A 145 12.23 -2.92 -1.17
CA GLU A 145 10.99 -3.19 -0.47
C GLU A 145 9.82 -2.57 -1.26
N ILE A 146 8.82 -3.37 -1.63
CA ILE A 146 7.65 -2.84 -2.35
C ILE A 146 6.48 -2.48 -1.42
N GLY A 147 6.69 -2.63 -0.11
CA GLY A 147 5.72 -2.27 0.91
C GLY A 147 4.33 -2.84 0.61
N SER A 148 3.32 -2.02 0.74
CA SER A 148 1.91 -2.43 0.61
C SER A 148 1.50 -2.93 -0.77
N ILE A 149 2.31 -2.78 -1.83
CA ILE A 149 2.05 -3.49 -3.10
C ILE A 149 2.00 -5.02 -2.87
N THR A 150 2.66 -5.52 -1.82
CA THR A 150 2.53 -6.91 -1.34
C THR A 150 1.08 -7.36 -1.21
N LYS A 151 0.17 -6.46 -0.82
CA LYS A 151 -1.25 -6.79 -0.64
C LYS A 151 -1.91 -7.29 -1.92
N THR A 152 -1.47 -6.78 -3.07
CA THR A 152 -2.00 -7.24 -4.38
C THR A 152 -1.59 -8.69 -4.67
N PHE A 153 -0.40 -9.11 -4.22
CA PHE A 153 0.02 -10.52 -4.28
C PHE A 153 -0.82 -11.37 -3.33
N THR A 154 -1.13 -10.90 -2.14
CA THR A 154 -2.01 -11.61 -1.19
C THR A 154 -3.41 -11.77 -1.76
N GLY A 155 -3.95 -10.73 -2.41
CA GLY A 155 -5.23 -10.77 -3.12
C GLY A 155 -5.22 -11.77 -4.28
N LEU A 156 -4.14 -11.80 -5.06
CA LEU A 156 -3.98 -12.77 -6.15
C LEU A 156 -3.85 -14.20 -5.63
N ILE A 157 -3.13 -14.43 -4.52
CA ILE A 157 -3.05 -15.74 -3.87
C ILE A 157 -4.44 -16.19 -3.39
N LEU A 158 -5.24 -15.29 -2.82
CA LEU A 158 -6.63 -15.58 -2.45
C LEU A 158 -7.42 -16.03 -3.68
N ALA A 159 -7.41 -15.24 -4.76
CA ALA A 159 -8.08 -15.59 -6.01
C ALA A 159 -7.61 -16.94 -6.57
N GLN A 160 -6.31 -17.18 -6.55
CA GLN A 160 -5.70 -18.42 -7.01
C GLN A 160 -6.15 -19.64 -6.20
N MET A 161 -6.21 -19.52 -4.87
CA MET A 161 -6.69 -20.59 -4.01
C MET A 161 -8.21 -20.81 -4.14
N VAL A 162 -8.98 -19.79 -4.51
CA VAL A 162 -10.41 -19.91 -4.86
C VAL A 162 -10.56 -20.69 -6.16
N GLU A 163 -9.84 -20.34 -7.22
CA GLU A 163 -9.84 -21.08 -8.50
C GLU A 163 -9.43 -22.55 -8.32
N GLN A 164 -8.49 -22.81 -7.41
CA GLN A 164 -8.06 -24.15 -7.01
C GLN A 164 -9.06 -24.87 -6.07
N LYS A 165 -10.16 -24.25 -5.70
CA LYS A 165 -11.19 -24.77 -4.76
C LYS A 165 -10.63 -25.13 -3.38
N LYS A 166 -9.57 -24.46 -2.94
CA LYS A 166 -8.94 -24.65 -1.62
C LYS A 166 -9.57 -23.79 -0.54
N VAL A 167 -10.15 -22.64 -0.95
CA VAL A 167 -10.89 -21.71 -0.10
C VAL A 167 -12.05 -21.11 -0.89
N ARG A 168 -12.94 -20.37 -0.21
CA ARG A 168 -13.98 -19.53 -0.83
C ARG A 168 -13.82 -18.09 -0.36
N LEU A 169 -14.27 -17.12 -1.16
CA LEU A 169 -14.23 -15.71 -0.77
C LEU A 169 -15.08 -15.44 0.48
N ASP A 170 -16.23 -16.09 0.60
CA ASP A 170 -17.17 -15.97 1.72
C ASP A 170 -16.81 -16.88 2.92
N GLU A 171 -15.68 -17.56 2.86
CA GLU A 171 -15.24 -18.43 3.95
C GLU A 171 -14.81 -17.60 5.16
N PRO A 172 -15.32 -17.88 6.38
CA PRO A 172 -14.87 -17.18 7.58
C PRO A 172 -13.38 -17.39 7.83
N VAL A 173 -12.64 -16.31 8.12
CA VAL A 173 -11.19 -16.41 8.37
C VAL A 173 -10.85 -17.38 9.49
N ARG A 174 -11.72 -17.47 10.53
CA ARG A 174 -11.55 -18.39 11.64
C ARG A 174 -11.44 -19.85 11.21
N ALA A 175 -12.10 -20.25 10.13
CA ALA A 175 -12.07 -21.62 9.62
C ALA A 175 -10.70 -22.03 9.04
N LEU A 176 -9.82 -21.07 8.77
CA LEU A 176 -8.47 -21.30 8.28
C LEU A 176 -7.42 -21.27 9.39
N LEU A 177 -7.77 -20.76 10.57
CA LEU A 177 -6.84 -20.64 11.70
C LEU A 177 -6.78 -21.97 12.50
N PRO A 178 -5.69 -22.22 13.25
CA PRO A 178 -5.61 -23.36 14.15
C PRO A 178 -6.79 -23.40 15.11
N ALA A 179 -7.30 -24.59 15.37
CA ALA A 179 -8.44 -24.78 16.29
C ALA A 179 -8.17 -24.15 17.66
N GLY A 180 -9.15 -23.41 18.18
CA GLY A 180 -9.04 -22.74 19.48
C GLY A 180 -8.33 -21.38 19.45
N THR A 181 -7.86 -20.90 18.29
CA THR A 181 -7.23 -19.56 18.18
C THR A 181 -8.19 -18.44 18.55
N VAL A 182 -9.43 -18.52 18.09
CA VAL A 182 -10.48 -17.53 18.36
C VAL A 182 -11.84 -18.20 18.45
N ALA A 183 -12.69 -17.73 19.36
CA ALA A 183 -14.06 -18.23 19.49
C ALA A 183 -14.93 -17.73 18.33
N ALA A 184 -15.97 -18.51 17.99
CA ALA A 184 -17.01 -18.02 17.11
C ALA A 184 -17.74 -16.83 17.78
N PRO A 185 -18.16 -15.80 17.01
CA PRO A 185 -18.99 -14.73 17.54
C PRO A 185 -20.28 -15.30 18.16
N SER A 186 -20.76 -14.67 19.23
CA SER A 186 -22.00 -15.08 19.91
C SER A 186 -23.25 -14.83 19.05
N SER A 187 -23.15 -13.92 18.08
CA SER A 187 -24.21 -13.57 17.11
C SER A 187 -23.60 -12.84 15.90
N GLY A 188 -24.34 -12.82 14.79
CA GLY A 188 -23.92 -12.12 13.57
C GLY A 188 -23.02 -12.96 12.66
N ALA A 189 -22.57 -12.31 11.57
CA ALA A 189 -21.66 -12.89 10.61
C ALA A 189 -20.20 -12.77 11.09
N GLU A 190 -19.34 -13.59 10.51
CA GLU A 190 -17.91 -13.58 10.76
C GLU A 190 -17.17 -12.88 9.64
N ILE A 191 -16.04 -12.24 9.95
CA ILE A 191 -15.12 -11.67 8.95
C ILE A 191 -14.71 -12.76 7.98
N THR A 192 -14.96 -12.53 6.69
CA THR A 192 -14.62 -13.43 5.60
C THR A 192 -13.25 -13.12 4.99
N LEU A 193 -12.73 -14.02 4.17
CA LEU A 193 -11.50 -13.79 3.40
C LEU A 193 -11.65 -12.61 2.45
N LEU A 194 -12.86 -12.42 1.89
CA LEU A 194 -13.19 -11.28 1.04
C LEU A 194 -13.13 -9.96 1.82
N ASP A 195 -13.68 -9.91 3.04
CA ASP A 195 -13.69 -8.69 3.85
C ASP A 195 -12.27 -8.21 4.19
N LEU A 196 -11.37 -9.16 4.44
CA LEU A 196 -9.95 -8.86 4.65
C LEU A 196 -9.29 -8.30 3.38
N SER A 197 -9.55 -8.92 2.21
CA SER A 197 -8.96 -8.51 0.94
C SER A 197 -9.57 -7.22 0.37
N ALA A 198 -10.85 -6.96 0.64
CA ALA A 198 -11.57 -5.76 0.22
C ALA A 198 -11.48 -4.61 1.25
N GLN A 199 -10.63 -4.74 2.27
CA GLN A 199 -10.39 -3.71 3.29
C GLN A 199 -11.67 -3.26 4.02
N ARG A 200 -12.60 -4.17 4.30
CA ARG A 200 -13.88 -3.86 4.98
C ARG A 200 -14.14 -4.70 6.22
N SER A 201 -13.11 -5.37 6.73
CA SER A 201 -13.20 -6.26 7.89
C SER A 201 -13.48 -5.55 9.22
N GLY A 202 -13.32 -4.23 9.30
CA GLY A 202 -13.43 -3.48 10.54
C GLY A 202 -12.25 -3.67 11.51
N LEU A 203 -11.28 -4.50 11.15
CA LEU A 203 -10.06 -4.65 11.95
C LEU A 203 -9.24 -3.34 11.92
N PRO A 204 -8.60 -2.95 13.03
CA PRO A 204 -7.78 -1.75 13.08
C PRO A 204 -6.61 -1.82 12.10
N ARG A 205 -5.99 -0.67 11.81
CA ARG A 205 -4.81 -0.60 10.92
C ARG A 205 -3.68 -1.50 11.42
N LEU A 206 -3.40 -1.45 12.73
CA LEU A 206 -2.48 -2.32 13.46
C LEU A 206 -3.18 -2.81 14.73
N PRO A 207 -2.80 -3.97 15.28
CA PRO A 207 -3.40 -4.51 16.50
C PRO A 207 -2.99 -3.68 17.73
N ASP A 208 -3.85 -3.61 18.74
CA ASP A 208 -3.61 -2.87 19.98
C ASP A 208 -2.49 -3.46 20.85
N ASN A 209 -2.15 -4.72 20.65
CA ASN A 209 -0.99 -5.37 21.26
C ASN A 209 0.30 -5.26 20.44
N PHE A 210 0.35 -4.33 19.47
CA PHE A 210 1.54 -4.06 18.67
C PHE A 210 2.47 -3.09 19.41
N HIS A 211 3.43 -3.64 20.13
CA HIS A 211 4.39 -2.89 20.95
C HIS A 211 5.81 -3.27 20.52
N PRO A 212 6.36 -2.66 19.47
CA PRO A 212 7.68 -3.00 18.96
C PRO A 212 8.79 -2.72 19.97
N ALA A 213 9.69 -3.68 20.17
CA ALA A 213 10.89 -3.48 20.99
C ALA A 213 11.92 -2.62 20.26
N ASP A 214 11.98 -2.69 18.92
CA ASP A 214 12.78 -1.86 18.06
C ASP A 214 11.91 -1.02 17.12
N PRO A 215 11.74 0.29 17.37
CA PRO A 215 10.97 1.16 16.48
C PRO A 215 11.51 1.26 15.04
N ALA A 216 12.79 0.97 14.82
CA ALA A 216 13.39 1.03 13.49
C ALA A 216 13.01 -0.19 12.62
N ASN A 217 12.74 -1.35 13.24
CA ASN A 217 12.18 -2.54 12.58
C ASN A 217 10.93 -3.04 13.32
N PRO A 218 9.82 -2.28 13.30
CA PRO A 218 8.74 -2.42 14.28
C PRO A 218 7.94 -3.72 14.18
N TYR A 219 8.02 -4.43 13.06
CA TYR A 219 7.24 -5.65 12.84
C TYR A 219 7.99 -6.94 13.18
N VAL A 220 9.31 -6.87 13.41
CA VAL A 220 10.16 -8.05 13.54
C VAL A 220 9.74 -8.96 14.70
N ASP A 221 9.28 -8.38 15.80
CA ASP A 221 8.84 -9.10 17.00
C ASP A 221 7.36 -9.49 16.99
N TYR A 222 6.58 -9.01 16.01
CA TYR A 222 5.15 -9.32 15.94
C TYR A 222 4.91 -10.66 15.27
N ASP A 223 5.04 -11.72 16.04
CA ASP A 223 4.92 -13.11 15.61
C ASP A 223 3.46 -13.61 15.56
N LYS A 224 3.27 -14.86 15.11
CA LYS A 224 1.95 -15.51 15.05
C LYS A 224 1.29 -15.62 16.43
N LYS A 225 2.06 -15.77 17.51
CA LYS A 225 1.53 -15.88 18.86
C LYS A 225 0.87 -14.58 19.29
N LEU A 226 1.49 -13.44 18.98
CA LEU A 226 0.93 -12.12 19.26
C LEU A 226 -0.31 -11.86 18.40
N LEU A 227 -0.28 -12.21 17.11
CA LEU A 227 -1.44 -12.09 16.22
C LEU A 227 -2.62 -12.92 16.76
N TYR A 228 -2.39 -14.15 17.17
CA TYR A 228 -3.45 -15.01 17.69
C TYR A 228 -3.96 -14.56 19.07
N ALA A 229 -3.09 -14.02 19.92
CA ALA A 229 -3.49 -13.42 21.19
C ALA A 229 -4.40 -12.18 20.96
N PHE A 230 -4.09 -11.34 19.98
CA PHE A 230 -4.96 -10.24 19.57
C PHE A 230 -6.34 -10.78 19.14
N LEU A 231 -6.38 -11.76 18.23
CA LEU A 231 -7.65 -12.32 17.73
C LEU A 231 -8.47 -12.96 18.84
N ALA A 232 -7.84 -13.64 19.80
CA ALA A 232 -8.52 -14.25 20.93
C ALA A 232 -9.26 -13.21 21.81
N SER A 233 -8.71 -12.00 21.94
CA SER A 233 -9.32 -10.92 22.72
C SER A 233 -10.28 -10.04 21.90
N HIS A 234 -9.92 -9.73 20.64
CA HIS A 234 -10.71 -8.85 19.77
C HIS A 234 -11.91 -9.57 19.14
N GLY A 235 -11.73 -10.85 18.79
CA GLY A 235 -12.72 -11.61 18.03
C GLY A 235 -12.62 -11.41 16.52
N VAL A 236 -13.53 -12.06 15.79
CA VAL A 236 -13.64 -12.03 14.32
C VAL A 236 -15.09 -11.79 13.85
N ALA A 237 -15.85 -11.02 14.63
CA ALA A 237 -17.19 -10.61 14.22
C ALA A 237 -17.13 -9.59 13.09
N GLU A 238 -18.00 -9.74 12.08
CA GLU A 238 -18.18 -8.73 11.05
C GLU A 238 -18.72 -7.43 11.67
N PRO A 239 -18.22 -6.26 11.25
CA PRO A 239 -18.75 -4.99 11.74
C PRO A 239 -20.20 -4.78 11.31
N ALA A 240 -21.02 -4.16 12.17
CA ALA A 240 -22.43 -3.92 11.93
C ALA A 240 -22.70 -3.09 10.65
N LYS A 241 -21.74 -2.28 10.25
CA LYS A 241 -21.74 -1.50 9.00
C LYS A 241 -20.38 -1.67 8.33
N PRO A 242 -20.20 -2.70 7.50
CA PRO A 242 -18.98 -2.87 6.72
C PRO A 242 -18.75 -1.64 5.83
N GLY A 243 -17.54 -1.10 5.89
CA GLY A 243 -17.10 0.02 5.07
C GLY A 243 -15.62 -0.08 4.83
N PHE A 244 -15.10 0.63 3.84
CA PHE A 244 -13.67 0.65 3.58
C PHE A 244 -12.90 1.19 4.79
N GLY A 245 -11.91 0.42 5.24
CA GLY A 245 -11.01 0.78 6.34
C GLY A 245 -9.66 0.07 6.13
N TYR A 246 -8.66 0.84 5.68
CA TYR A 246 -7.35 0.29 5.35
C TYR A 246 -6.69 -0.36 6.56
N SER A 247 -6.39 -1.65 6.47
CA SER A 247 -5.86 -2.45 7.57
C SER A 247 -4.66 -3.32 7.13
N ASN A 248 -3.48 -3.01 7.67
CA ASN A 248 -2.31 -3.89 7.56
C ASN A 248 -2.55 -5.19 8.31
N LEU A 249 -3.20 -5.11 9.49
CA LEU A 249 -3.59 -6.27 10.27
C LEU A 249 -4.52 -7.19 9.46
N GLY A 250 -5.52 -6.62 8.79
CA GLY A 250 -6.50 -7.42 8.03
C GLY A 250 -5.84 -8.21 6.91
N VAL A 251 -4.98 -7.58 6.09
CA VAL A 251 -4.32 -8.30 4.99
C VAL A 251 -3.16 -9.15 5.49
N GLY A 252 -2.48 -8.77 6.57
CA GLY A 252 -1.51 -9.64 7.26
C GLY A 252 -2.17 -10.93 7.75
N LEU A 253 -3.34 -10.81 8.39
CA LEU A 253 -4.16 -11.95 8.82
C LEU A 253 -4.59 -12.82 7.63
N LEU A 254 -5.01 -12.20 6.50
CA LEU A 254 -5.34 -12.94 5.30
C LEU A 254 -4.14 -13.78 4.82
N GLY A 255 -2.96 -13.16 4.70
CA GLY A 255 -1.73 -13.88 4.32
C GLY A 255 -1.41 -15.03 5.26
N GLN A 256 -1.56 -14.82 6.57
CA GLN A 256 -1.35 -15.87 7.58
C GLN A 256 -2.39 -17.00 7.45
N ALA A 257 -3.68 -16.68 7.30
CA ALA A 257 -4.75 -17.66 7.17
C ALA A 257 -4.59 -18.53 5.90
N LEU A 258 -4.23 -17.92 4.77
CA LEU A 258 -3.94 -18.66 3.53
C LEU A 258 -2.70 -19.56 3.68
N SER A 259 -1.69 -19.11 4.43
CA SER A 259 -0.50 -19.90 4.76
C SER A 259 -0.83 -21.10 5.63
N GLU A 260 -1.66 -20.94 6.66
CA GLU A 260 -2.16 -22.04 7.50
C GLU A 260 -2.94 -23.07 6.66
N ARG A 261 -3.86 -22.63 5.80
CA ARG A 261 -4.63 -23.49 4.89
C ARG A 261 -3.71 -24.25 3.93
N ALA A 262 -2.63 -23.61 3.45
CA ALA A 262 -1.68 -24.22 2.53
C ALA A 262 -0.61 -25.09 3.23
N GLY A 263 -0.48 -25.02 4.56
CA GLY A 263 0.53 -25.75 5.35
C GLY A 263 1.96 -25.29 5.06
N MET A 264 2.18 -24.02 4.72
CA MET A 264 3.51 -23.49 4.38
C MET A 264 3.67 -22.02 4.83
N THR A 265 4.92 -21.52 4.83
CA THR A 265 5.19 -20.11 5.11
C THR A 265 4.61 -19.22 4.03
N TYR A 266 4.32 -17.94 4.36
CA TYR A 266 3.81 -16.98 3.38
C TYR A 266 4.79 -16.77 2.22
N GLU A 267 6.11 -16.73 2.48
CA GLU A 267 7.13 -16.67 1.42
C GLU A 267 7.08 -17.85 0.46
N ALA A 268 6.94 -19.08 1.00
CA ALA A 268 6.79 -20.27 0.18
C ALA A 268 5.48 -20.25 -0.63
N LEU A 269 4.42 -19.69 -0.05
CA LEU A 269 3.11 -19.56 -0.70
C LEU A 269 3.17 -18.56 -1.86
N VAL A 270 3.76 -17.36 -1.65
CA VAL A 270 4.02 -16.37 -2.72
C VAL A 270 4.80 -17.00 -3.87
N ARG A 271 5.89 -17.70 -3.54
CA ARG A 271 6.72 -18.36 -4.54
C ARG A 271 5.95 -19.43 -5.32
N LYS A 272 5.18 -20.23 -4.62
CA LYS A 272 4.42 -21.33 -5.24
C LYS A 272 3.29 -20.83 -6.13
N GLN A 273 2.53 -19.84 -5.65
CA GLN A 273 1.29 -19.42 -6.29
C GLN A 273 1.49 -18.34 -7.35
N VAL A 274 2.51 -17.48 -7.22
CA VAL A 274 2.66 -16.29 -8.05
C VAL A 274 4.05 -16.22 -8.68
N THR A 275 5.11 -16.01 -7.88
CA THR A 275 6.42 -15.66 -8.45
C THR A 275 7.09 -16.78 -9.20
N GLY A 276 6.94 -18.02 -8.77
CA GLY A 276 7.44 -19.20 -9.47
C GLY A 276 6.79 -19.39 -10.84
N PRO A 277 5.45 -19.49 -10.95
CA PRO A 277 4.76 -19.56 -12.24
C PRO A 277 5.09 -18.41 -13.19
N LEU A 278 5.26 -17.17 -12.68
CA LEU A 278 5.60 -16.00 -13.51
C LEU A 278 7.09 -15.88 -13.82
N GLY A 279 7.97 -16.69 -13.20
CA GLY A 279 9.42 -16.61 -13.40
C GLY A 279 10.06 -15.37 -12.75
N MET A 280 9.48 -14.85 -11.68
CA MET A 280 9.94 -13.68 -10.92
C MET A 280 10.98 -14.12 -9.88
N HIS A 281 12.21 -14.33 -10.32
CA HIS A 281 13.25 -14.95 -9.49
C HIS A 281 13.88 -14.00 -8.46
N ASP A 282 13.78 -12.70 -8.66
CA ASP A 282 14.30 -11.66 -7.79
C ASP A 282 13.21 -11.09 -6.84
N THR A 283 12.02 -11.72 -6.81
CA THR A 283 10.93 -11.35 -5.92
C THR A 283 10.91 -12.28 -4.71
N VAL A 284 11.28 -11.76 -3.55
CA VAL A 284 11.55 -12.52 -2.33
C VAL A 284 11.00 -11.79 -1.09
N ILE A 285 10.89 -12.49 0.04
CA ILE A 285 10.69 -11.88 1.36
C ILE A 285 12.03 -11.86 2.10
N THR A 286 12.69 -13.00 2.20
CA THR A 286 14.04 -13.09 2.77
C THR A 286 15.08 -12.87 1.68
N VAL A 287 15.89 -11.82 1.79
CA VAL A 287 16.94 -11.52 0.80
C VAL A 287 18.07 -12.53 0.87
N PRO A 288 18.22 -13.41 -0.12
CA PRO A 288 19.29 -14.40 -0.14
C PRO A 288 20.65 -13.73 -0.37
N ALA A 289 21.73 -14.38 0.01
CA ALA A 289 23.10 -13.85 -0.11
C ALA A 289 23.42 -13.32 -1.51
N ALA A 290 22.95 -14.00 -2.56
CA ALA A 290 23.18 -13.64 -3.96
C ALA A 290 22.53 -12.29 -4.36
N LEU A 291 21.48 -11.85 -3.67
CA LEU A 291 20.78 -10.60 -3.97
C LEU A 291 21.18 -9.43 -3.04
N ARG A 292 21.92 -9.66 -1.96
CA ARG A 292 22.24 -8.62 -0.97
C ARG A 292 22.95 -7.40 -1.56
N SER A 293 23.83 -7.59 -2.53
CA SER A 293 24.56 -6.49 -3.18
C SER A 293 23.69 -5.61 -4.07
N ARG A 294 22.47 -6.08 -4.39
CA ARG A 294 21.47 -5.36 -5.19
C ARG A 294 20.38 -4.72 -4.34
N PHE A 295 20.26 -5.14 -3.06
CA PHE A 295 19.29 -4.57 -2.13
C PHE A 295 19.72 -3.19 -1.71
N VAL A 296 18.90 -2.18 -2.01
CA VAL A 296 19.24 -0.78 -1.79
C VAL A 296 19.06 -0.38 -0.34
N GLN A 297 19.89 0.54 0.12
CA GLN A 297 19.73 1.20 1.41
C GLN A 297 18.53 2.15 1.34
N GLY A 298 17.58 2.02 2.25
CA GLY A 298 16.48 2.97 2.42
C GLY A 298 16.89 4.18 3.25
N HIS A 299 16.26 5.34 2.99
CA HIS A 299 16.53 6.60 3.69
C HIS A 299 15.22 7.21 4.20
N ASP A 300 15.24 7.75 5.42
CA ASP A 300 14.12 8.51 5.99
C ASP A 300 13.93 9.89 5.33
N ALA A 301 12.97 10.67 5.83
CA ALA A 301 12.70 12.00 5.30
C ALA A 301 13.84 13.01 5.51
N ASP A 302 14.76 12.74 6.44
CA ASP A 302 15.99 13.50 6.66
C ASP A 302 17.17 12.97 5.83
N HIS A 303 16.93 12.05 4.91
CA HIS A 303 17.92 11.33 4.10
C HIS A 303 18.93 10.48 4.91
N LYS A 304 18.56 10.09 6.12
CA LYS A 304 19.38 9.19 6.94
C LYS A 304 19.08 7.73 6.60
N PRO A 305 20.10 6.86 6.57
CA PRO A 305 19.87 5.45 6.31
C PRO A 305 19.07 4.81 7.44
N VAL A 306 18.06 4.01 7.07
CA VAL A 306 17.21 3.27 8.00
C VAL A 306 17.21 1.78 7.65
N PRO A 307 16.98 0.88 8.62
CA PRO A 307 16.92 -0.55 8.34
C PRO A 307 15.68 -0.92 7.54
N ALA A 308 15.77 -2.04 6.82
CA ALA A 308 14.63 -2.67 6.19
C ALA A 308 13.65 -3.26 7.22
N TRP A 309 12.37 -3.39 6.86
CA TRP A 309 11.36 -3.97 7.74
C TRP A 309 11.18 -5.48 7.51
N ASP A 310 11.14 -6.23 8.61
CA ASP A 310 10.81 -7.66 8.62
C ASP A 310 9.40 -7.87 9.20
N GLN A 311 8.42 -8.06 8.33
CA GLN A 311 6.99 -7.97 8.67
C GLN A 311 6.42 -9.20 9.40
N ASN A 312 7.21 -10.26 9.63
CA ASN A 312 6.89 -11.46 10.41
C ASN A 312 5.43 -11.96 10.17
N ALA A 313 4.58 -11.99 11.21
CA ALA A 313 3.19 -12.47 11.08
C ALA A 313 2.30 -11.62 10.16
N LEU A 314 2.70 -10.37 9.90
CA LEU A 314 1.98 -9.47 8.98
C LEU A 314 2.60 -9.43 7.58
N ALA A 315 3.42 -10.41 7.21
CA ALA A 315 4.11 -10.48 5.92
C ALA A 315 3.20 -10.27 4.70
N GLY A 316 1.95 -10.75 4.76
CA GLY A 316 0.96 -10.55 3.70
C GLY A 316 0.57 -9.09 3.44
N ALA A 317 0.90 -8.18 4.36
CA ALA A 317 0.60 -6.77 4.22
C ALA A 317 1.72 -5.95 3.57
N GLY A 318 3.01 -6.42 3.58
CA GLY A 318 4.07 -5.53 3.14
C GLY A 318 5.49 -6.11 2.99
N ALA A 319 5.70 -7.42 3.11
CA ALA A 319 7.05 -7.99 3.27
C ALA A 319 7.82 -8.23 1.96
N ILE A 320 7.19 -8.12 0.79
CA ILE A 320 7.85 -8.48 -0.48
C ILE A 320 8.92 -7.46 -0.85
N ARG A 321 10.04 -7.97 -1.33
CA ARG A 321 11.11 -7.25 -1.97
C ARG A 321 11.19 -7.68 -3.43
N SER A 322 11.34 -6.72 -4.36
CA SER A 322 11.31 -7.00 -5.79
C SER A 322 12.16 -6.03 -6.59
N THR A 323 12.35 -6.33 -7.86
CA THR A 323 13.02 -5.48 -8.86
C THR A 323 12.01 -4.91 -9.84
N ALA A 324 12.38 -3.85 -10.56
CA ALA A 324 11.53 -3.31 -11.62
C ALA A 324 11.26 -4.36 -12.71
N ALA A 325 12.23 -5.22 -13.06
CA ALA A 325 12.07 -6.24 -14.08
C ALA A 325 11.00 -7.30 -13.69
N ASP A 326 11.05 -7.78 -12.44
CA ASP A 326 10.04 -8.72 -11.93
C ASP A 326 8.67 -8.07 -11.79
N MET A 327 8.62 -6.82 -11.30
CA MET A 327 7.36 -6.08 -11.20
C MET A 327 6.74 -5.80 -12.58
N LEU A 328 7.55 -5.55 -13.61
CA LEU A 328 7.05 -5.46 -14.98
C LEU A 328 6.49 -6.80 -15.48
N THR A 329 7.07 -7.92 -15.06
CA THR A 329 6.50 -9.26 -15.36
C THR A 329 5.17 -9.44 -14.65
N TYR A 330 5.04 -8.98 -13.41
CA TYR A 330 3.79 -8.99 -12.67
C TYR A 330 2.71 -8.13 -13.33
N LEU A 331 3.04 -6.88 -13.71
CA LEU A 331 2.10 -5.96 -14.35
C LEU A 331 1.68 -6.42 -15.76
N ASP A 332 2.60 -6.99 -16.54
CA ASP A 332 2.29 -7.56 -17.85
C ASP A 332 1.32 -8.75 -17.72
N ALA A 333 1.49 -9.58 -16.69
CA ALA A 333 0.54 -10.64 -16.39
C ALA A 333 -0.84 -10.10 -15.95
N GLN A 334 -0.89 -8.97 -15.22
CA GLN A 334 -2.16 -8.31 -14.90
C GLN A 334 -2.86 -7.76 -16.15
N LEU A 335 -2.10 -7.21 -17.10
CA LEU A 335 -2.62 -6.69 -18.37
C LEU A 335 -3.09 -7.83 -19.30
N HIS A 336 -2.32 -8.91 -19.38
CA HIS A 336 -2.47 -9.97 -20.37
C HIS A 336 -2.47 -11.37 -19.73
N PRO A 337 -3.43 -11.70 -18.85
CA PRO A 337 -3.48 -13.01 -18.23
C PRO A 337 -3.59 -14.16 -19.27
N GLU A 338 -4.15 -13.88 -20.45
CA GLU A 338 -4.22 -14.83 -21.57
C GLU A 338 -2.87 -15.11 -22.24
N ARG A 339 -1.87 -14.24 -22.05
CA ARG A 339 -0.52 -14.37 -22.66
C ARG A 339 0.53 -14.99 -21.73
N LEU A 340 0.12 -15.52 -20.59
CA LEU A 340 1.06 -16.19 -19.68
C LEU A 340 1.89 -17.23 -20.40
N PRO A 341 3.23 -17.33 -20.12
CA PRO A 341 4.12 -18.27 -20.79
C PRO A 341 3.62 -19.72 -20.66
N PRO A 342 3.83 -20.57 -21.68
CA PRO A 342 3.44 -22.00 -21.60
C PRO A 342 4.02 -22.72 -20.39
N ALA A 343 5.25 -22.39 -19.97
CA ALA A 343 5.88 -22.96 -18.78
C ALA A 343 5.10 -22.56 -17.49
N ALA A 344 4.59 -21.32 -17.43
CA ALA A 344 3.73 -20.88 -16.33
C ALA A 344 2.45 -21.72 -16.24
N ARG A 345 1.84 -22.06 -17.38
CA ARG A 345 0.59 -22.83 -17.45
C ARG A 345 0.76 -24.33 -17.23
N ALA A 346 1.99 -24.84 -17.32
CA ALA A 346 2.29 -26.27 -17.22
C ALA A 346 2.22 -26.82 -15.78
N THR A 347 2.23 -25.94 -14.76
CA THR A 347 2.11 -26.34 -13.37
C THR A 347 0.64 -26.32 -12.90
N ALA A 348 0.33 -27.08 -11.85
CA ALA A 348 -1.00 -27.09 -11.27
C ALA A 348 -1.43 -25.68 -10.82
N GLU A 349 -0.52 -24.92 -10.24
CA GLU A 349 -0.73 -23.54 -9.82
C GLU A 349 -0.90 -22.63 -11.04
N GLY A 350 -0.05 -22.73 -12.03
CA GLY A 350 -0.09 -21.87 -13.21
C GLY A 350 -1.29 -22.12 -14.13
N SER A 351 -1.88 -23.31 -14.09
CA SER A 351 -3.07 -23.64 -14.89
C SER A 351 -4.31 -22.79 -14.52
N THR A 352 -4.39 -22.29 -13.27
CA THR A 352 -5.48 -21.46 -12.76
C THR A 352 -5.11 -19.97 -12.69
N LEU A 353 -3.84 -19.62 -12.93
CA LEU A 353 -3.33 -18.28 -12.67
C LEU A 353 -4.02 -17.20 -13.53
N ALA A 354 -4.27 -17.47 -14.81
CA ALA A 354 -4.95 -16.51 -15.68
C ALA A 354 -6.36 -16.18 -15.19
N ALA A 355 -7.14 -17.19 -14.80
CA ALA A 355 -8.47 -17.01 -14.24
C ALA A 355 -8.41 -16.24 -12.92
N ALA A 356 -7.44 -16.57 -12.06
CA ALA A 356 -7.25 -15.90 -10.78
C ALA A 356 -6.87 -14.41 -10.94
N ILE A 357 -6.02 -14.07 -11.90
CA ILE A 357 -5.69 -12.67 -12.21
C ILE A 357 -6.96 -11.92 -12.61
N THR A 358 -7.73 -12.46 -13.56
CA THR A 358 -9.00 -11.85 -13.99
C THR A 358 -9.98 -11.69 -12.81
N ALA A 359 -10.12 -12.73 -11.97
CA ALA A 359 -10.97 -12.68 -10.79
C ALA A 359 -10.51 -11.65 -9.76
N SER A 360 -9.19 -11.42 -9.64
CA SER A 360 -8.63 -10.45 -8.70
C SER A 360 -8.94 -8.99 -9.07
N HIS A 361 -9.36 -8.71 -10.29
CA HIS A 361 -9.75 -7.37 -10.78
C HIS A 361 -11.24 -7.08 -10.60
N VAL A 362 -12.04 -8.05 -10.19
CA VAL A 362 -13.49 -7.85 -9.97
C VAL A 362 -13.68 -6.88 -8.78
N ILE A 363 -14.42 -5.79 -9.03
CA ILE A 363 -14.69 -4.79 -8.01
C ILE A 363 -15.52 -5.40 -6.88
N GLN A 364 -15.10 -5.18 -5.66
CA GLN A 364 -15.68 -5.72 -4.44
C GLN A 364 -16.39 -4.66 -3.58
N GLY A 365 -16.19 -3.38 -3.86
CA GLY A 365 -16.84 -2.29 -3.14
C GLY A 365 -16.21 -0.94 -3.45
N GLU A 366 -16.74 0.08 -2.79
CA GLU A 366 -16.18 1.42 -2.79
C GLU A 366 -14.95 1.50 -1.89
N SER A 367 -14.07 2.44 -2.16
CA SER A 367 -12.89 2.78 -1.40
C SER A 367 -12.84 4.28 -1.10
N LEU A 368 -11.68 4.84 -0.79
CA LEU A 368 -11.54 6.28 -0.50
C LEU A 368 -11.74 7.13 -1.76
N HIS A 369 -12.28 8.34 -1.59
CA HIS A 369 -12.37 9.38 -2.61
C HIS A 369 -13.12 8.98 -3.89
N GLY A 370 -14.15 8.14 -3.77
CA GLY A 370 -14.96 7.70 -4.92
C GLY A 370 -14.25 6.68 -5.83
N MET A 371 -13.13 6.14 -5.39
CA MET A 371 -12.49 4.99 -6.05
C MET A 371 -13.16 3.68 -5.63
N HIS A 372 -12.84 2.61 -6.32
CA HIS A 372 -13.27 1.26 -5.99
C HIS A 372 -12.09 0.37 -5.56
N ILE A 373 -12.41 -0.74 -4.91
CA ILE A 373 -11.44 -1.77 -4.54
C ILE A 373 -11.84 -3.12 -5.11
N ALA A 374 -10.86 -3.82 -5.66
CA ALA A 374 -10.93 -5.23 -6.04
C ALA A 374 -10.26 -6.09 -4.95
N LEU A 375 -9.61 -7.18 -5.27
CA LEU A 375 -8.82 -7.94 -4.28
C LEU A 375 -7.47 -7.24 -4.02
N ASN A 376 -7.49 -6.24 -3.15
CA ASN A 376 -6.39 -5.32 -2.82
C ASN A 376 -5.86 -4.43 -3.97
N TRP A 377 -6.43 -4.47 -5.15
CA TRP A 377 -6.19 -3.45 -6.16
C TRP A 377 -7.18 -2.30 -6.00
N MET A 378 -6.69 -1.06 -5.92
CA MET A 378 -7.51 0.15 -6.01
C MET A 378 -7.79 0.45 -7.47
N ARG A 379 -9.02 0.89 -7.80
CA ARG A 379 -9.39 1.26 -9.16
C ARG A 379 -9.80 2.72 -9.24
N ILE A 380 -9.24 3.42 -10.21
CA ILE A 380 -9.60 4.79 -10.60
C ILE A 380 -10.60 4.69 -11.74
N ASP A 381 -11.87 4.98 -11.48
CA ASP A 381 -12.94 4.82 -12.49
C ASP A 381 -12.77 5.74 -13.69
N GLU A 382 -12.28 6.96 -13.48
CA GLU A 382 -12.05 7.94 -14.55
C GLU A 382 -11.10 7.41 -15.64
N THR A 383 -10.10 6.62 -15.27
CA THR A 383 -9.10 6.11 -16.20
C THR A 383 -9.21 4.61 -16.47
N GLY A 384 -9.99 3.89 -15.67
CA GLY A 384 -10.02 2.43 -15.68
C GLY A 384 -8.76 1.77 -15.11
N SER A 385 -7.83 2.57 -14.57
CA SER A 385 -6.55 2.07 -14.04
C SER A 385 -6.71 1.37 -12.71
N PHE A 386 -5.97 0.29 -12.52
CA PHE A 386 -5.73 -0.34 -11.22
C PHE A 386 -4.38 0.10 -10.66
N TRP A 387 -4.30 0.34 -9.36
CA TRP A 387 -3.08 0.79 -8.73
C TRP A 387 -2.97 0.36 -7.28
N HIS A 388 -1.76 0.36 -6.78
CA HIS A 388 -1.45 0.32 -5.35
C HIS A 388 -0.09 0.97 -5.11
N ASN A 389 0.08 1.65 -4.00
CA ASN A 389 1.36 2.16 -3.55
C ASN A 389 1.93 1.33 -2.40
N GLY A 390 3.15 1.61 -2.01
CA GLY A 390 3.79 0.96 -0.89
C GLY A 390 4.82 1.87 -0.22
N GLY A 391 4.93 1.70 1.09
CA GLY A 391 5.94 2.41 1.86
C GLY A 391 6.44 1.54 3.01
N THR A 392 7.71 1.71 3.34
CA THR A 392 8.39 1.25 4.55
C THR A 392 9.08 2.44 5.21
N ALA A 393 9.93 2.22 6.21
CA ALA A 393 10.65 3.32 6.86
C ALA A 393 11.50 4.15 5.89
N GLY A 394 12.08 3.52 4.88
CA GLY A 394 13.05 4.18 3.99
C GLY A 394 12.84 3.93 2.51
N GLN A 395 11.74 3.32 2.12
CA GLN A 395 11.50 3.02 0.71
C GLN A 395 10.04 3.24 0.35
N THR A 396 9.79 3.75 -0.86
CA THR A 396 8.46 3.95 -1.41
C THR A 396 8.34 3.29 -2.77
N ALA A 397 7.15 2.83 -3.08
CA ALA A 397 6.86 2.16 -4.34
C ALA A 397 5.45 2.51 -4.84
N PHE A 398 5.28 2.48 -6.15
CA PHE A 398 3.98 2.65 -6.79
C PHE A 398 3.87 1.67 -7.95
N ALA A 399 2.70 1.06 -8.12
CA ALA A 399 2.39 0.18 -9.24
C ALA A 399 1.02 0.53 -9.81
N LEU A 400 0.94 0.66 -11.12
CA LEU A 400 -0.29 0.92 -11.84
C LEU A 400 -0.31 0.12 -13.13
N PHE A 401 -1.49 -0.37 -13.51
CA PHE A 401 -1.72 -0.85 -14.88
C PHE A 401 -3.06 -0.34 -15.39
N ASN A 402 -3.12 -0.10 -16.70
CA ASN A 402 -4.31 0.36 -17.39
C ASN A 402 -4.63 -0.59 -18.54
N PRO A 403 -5.67 -1.44 -18.42
CA PRO A 403 -6.02 -2.39 -19.46
C PRO A 403 -6.45 -1.73 -20.78
N ASP A 404 -7.17 -0.61 -20.72
CA ASP A 404 -7.68 0.10 -21.88
C ASP A 404 -6.55 0.77 -22.69
N GLY A 405 -5.51 1.28 -21.99
CA GLY A 405 -4.34 1.89 -22.60
C GLY A 405 -3.20 0.91 -22.89
N ASP A 406 -3.34 -0.34 -22.47
CA ASP A 406 -2.33 -1.40 -22.60
C ASP A 406 -0.95 -0.97 -22.10
N TYR A 407 -0.91 -0.43 -20.86
CA TYR A 407 0.35 -0.07 -20.22
C TYR A 407 0.35 -0.36 -18.72
N GLY A 408 1.54 -0.59 -18.18
CA GLY A 408 1.80 -0.71 -16.74
C GLY A 408 3.03 0.10 -16.35
N VAL A 409 3.00 0.67 -15.15
CA VAL A 409 4.04 1.51 -14.58
C VAL A 409 4.40 1.00 -13.19
N VAL A 410 5.68 0.86 -12.91
CA VAL A 410 6.19 0.62 -11.55
C VAL A 410 7.27 1.64 -11.21
N ILE A 411 7.16 2.21 -10.03
CA ILE A 411 8.15 3.12 -9.45
C ILE A 411 8.68 2.49 -8.18
N LEU A 412 9.99 2.45 -8.04
CA LEU A 412 10.68 1.94 -6.85
C LEU A 412 11.71 2.99 -6.42
N CYS A 413 11.56 3.53 -5.22
CA CYS A 413 12.40 4.60 -4.69
C CYS A 413 12.97 4.19 -3.32
N ASN A 414 14.24 4.50 -3.06
CA ASN A 414 14.91 4.21 -1.79
C ASN A 414 14.88 5.38 -0.80
N ALA A 415 13.84 6.20 -0.87
CA ALA A 415 13.56 7.26 0.09
C ALA A 415 12.14 7.12 0.65
N SER A 416 12.00 7.48 1.93
CA SER A 416 10.71 7.64 2.61
C SER A 416 9.91 8.79 2.01
N PRO A 417 8.59 8.84 2.16
CA PRO A 417 7.84 10.05 1.88
C PRO A 417 8.35 11.19 2.76
N GLY A 418 8.72 12.31 2.12
CA GLY A 418 8.92 13.59 2.78
C GLY A 418 7.62 14.41 2.72
N ASP A 419 7.75 15.67 2.28
CA ASP A 419 6.60 16.57 2.08
C ASP A 419 5.68 16.15 0.91
N ARG A 420 6.08 15.15 0.13
CA ARG A 420 5.31 14.59 -0.98
C ARG A 420 5.50 13.07 -1.10
N MET A 421 4.49 12.41 -1.64
CA MET A 421 4.56 10.99 -2.03
C MET A 421 5.27 10.86 -3.39
N PHE A 422 6.60 11.07 -3.41
CA PHE A 422 7.36 11.21 -4.65
C PHE A 422 7.20 10.01 -5.60
N ALA A 423 7.21 8.77 -5.11
CA ALA A 423 7.00 7.60 -5.95
C ALA A 423 5.61 7.58 -6.60
N ASP A 424 4.57 8.01 -5.87
CA ASP A 424 3.20 8.10 -6.37
C ASP A 424 3.09 9.18 -7.45
N ASP A 425 3.70 10.35 -7.21
CA ASP A 425 3.71 11.46 -8.16
C ASP A 425 4.45 11.08 -9.47
N VAL A 426 5.63 10.44 -9.37
CA VAL A 426 6.34 9.92 -10.55
C VAL A 426 5.48 8.88 -11.28
N GLY A 427 4.81 7.99 -10.56
CA GLY A 427 3.94 6.97 -11.16
C GLY A 427 2.75 7.58 -11.90
N ALA A 428 2.07 8.53 -11.28
CA ALA A 428 0.97 9.27 -11.90
C ALA A 428 1.46 10.09 -13.12
N HIS A 429 2.58 10.80 -12.97
CA HIS A 429 3.21 11.57 -14.07
C HIS A 429 3.49 10.68 -15.28
N VAL A 430 4.16 9.55 -15.08
CA VAL A 430 4.48 8.61 -16.17
C VAL A 430 3.21 8.09 -16.84
N ALA A 431 2.20 7.68 -16.07
CA ALA A 431 0.92 7.21 -16.60
C ALA A 431 0.21 8.32 -17.43
N GLN A 432 0.26 9.57 -16.96
CA GLN A 432 -0.29 10.73 -17.65
C GLN A 432 0.47 11.02 -18.95
N ARG A 433 1.80 10.93 -18.95
CA ARG A 433 2.61 11.07 -20.19
C ARG A 433 2.30 9.96 -21.21
N LEU A 434 2.15 8.71 -20.75
CA LEU A 434 1.78 7.59 -21.62
C LEU A 434 0.38 7.74 -22.23
N SER A 435 -0.55 8.34 -21.51
CA SER A 435 -1.94 8.56 -21.94
C SER A 435 -2.19 9.91 -22.62
N GLY A 436 -1.19 10.80 -22.69
CA GLY A 436 -1.32 12.12 -23.32
C GLY A 436 -2.11 13.13 -22.49
N ARG A 437 -2.27 12.91 -21.20
CA ARG A 437 -2.97 13.81 -20.26
C ARG A 437 -2.03 14.88 -19.71
N PRO A 438 -2.57 15.99 -19.17
CA PRO A 438 -1.78 16.91 -18.35
C PRO A 438 -1.11 16.12 -17.22
N ALA A 439 0.18 16.35 -16.98
CA ALA A 439 0.96 15.56 -16.03
C ALA A 439 1.30 16.37 -14.78
N ILE A 440 1.27 15.71 -13.61
CA ILE A 440 1.74 16.33 -12.37
C ILE A 440 3.22 16.70 -12.54
N SER A 441 3.60 17.93 -12.20
CA SER A 441 5.00 18.35 -12.28
C SER A 441 5.83 17.63 -11.20
N LEU A 442 7.03 17.18 -11.58
CA LEU A 442 8.01 16.58 -10.68
C LEU A 442 8.98 17.63 -10.09
N GLY A 443 8.75 18.90 -10.35
CA GLY A 443 9.43 20.00 -9.70
C GLY A 443 8.99 20.20 -8.24
N PRO A 444 9.59 21.20 -7.56
CA PRO A 444 9.20 21.56 -6.18
C PRO A 444 7.70 21.82 -6.07
N LEU A 445 7.13 21.49 -4.91
CA LEU A 445 5.73 21.82 -4.63
C LEU A 445 5.54 23.35 -4.59
N THR A 446 4.50 23.84 -5.24
CA THR A 446 4.13 25.27 -5.18
C THR A 446 3.26 25.50 -3.93
N GLN A 447 3.60 26.55 -3.18
CA GLN A 447 2.81 27.01 -2.03
C GLN A 447 1.48 27.60 -2.47
#